data_408f7b56c9696b3c935707f3e4fcdd29
#
_entry.id   408f7b56c9696b3c935707f3e4fcdd29
#
_cell.length_a   1.000
_cell.length_b   1.000
_cell.length_c   1.000
_cell.angle_alpha   90.00
_cell.angle_beta   90.00
_cell.angle_gamma   90.00
#
_symmetry.space_group_name_H-M   'P 1'
#
loop_
_entity.id
_entity.type
_entity.pdbx_description
1 polymer ?
#
loop_
_entity_poly.entity_id
_entity_poly.type
_entity_poly.pdbx_seq_one_letter_code
_entity_poly.pdbx_strand_id
1 'polypeptide(L)'
;VPHGPHIVLSDITSPPPQHTRGGPMAYVQYVRHLMKVMKAPTKLEKLALKVGDCLQAPLEPMSDNLAGVTYGVFEADSVKYRLYEEAMFQAFSQLGTPTTRLRVWIVGAGHGALVSRCLAAAERASRWVHITALEKNPGAFINLQDRQLSEWGAEHVHVLLGDMRNISVPTNVSE
;
A
#
# COMPACT_ATOMS: atom_id res chain seq x y z
N VAL A 1 -13.19 -9.61 4.44
CA VAL A 1 -14.41 -9.86 5.21
C VAL A 1 -14.06 -9.55 6.65
N PRO A 2 -14.70 -8.58 7.31
CA PRO A 2 -14.50 -8.38 8.74
C PRO A 2 -14.92 -9.66 9.44
N HIS A 3 -14.00 -10.30 10.13
CA HIS A 3 -14.29 -11.45 10.96
C HIS A 3 -15.17 -10.95 12.10
N GLY A 4 -16.47 -11.25 12.03
CA GLY A 4 -17.37 -11.02 13.15
C GLY A 4 -16.90 -11.84 14.36
N PRO A 5 -17.26 -11.45 15.58
CA PRO A 5 -16.86 -12.17 16.78
C PRO A 5 -17.34 -13.61 16.69
N HIS A 6 -16.44 -14.56 16.99
CA HIS A 6 -16.82 -15.94 17.19
C HIS A 6 -17.50 -16.07 18.55
N ILE A 7 -18.76 -16.50 18.55
CA ILE A 7 -19.52 -16.71 19.79
C ILE A 7 -19.41 -18.17 20.17
N VAL A 8 -18.82 -18.42 21.33
CA VAL A 8 -18.72 -19.76 21.92
C VAL A 8 -19.73 -19.86 23.06
N LEU A 9 -20.60 -20.84 22.97
CA LEU A 9 -21.58 -21.14 24.03
C LEU A 9 -21.04 -22.35 24.81
N SER A 10 -20.68 -22.14 26.09
CA SER A 10 -20.26 -23.18 27.03
C SER A 10 -21.39 -23.56 28.00
N ASP A 11 -21.32 -24.74 28.58
CA ASP A 11 -22.21 -25.25 29.64
C ASP A 11 -23.70 -25.23 29.32
N ILE A 12 -24.06 -25.22 28.03
CA ILE A 12 -25.47 -25.23 27.61
C ILE A 12 -26.19 -26.57 27.87
N THR A 13 -25.43 -27.60 28.23
CA THR A 13 -25.95 -28.92 28.52
C THR A 13 -25.91 -29.23 30.02
N SER A 14 -25.34 -28.36 30.86
CA SER A 14 -25.28 -28.60 32.32
C SER A 14 -26.68 -28.62 32.96
N PRO A 15 -27.02 -29.59 33.74
CA PRO A 15 -28.31 -29.65 34.45
C PRO A 15 -28.27 -28.77 35.72
N PRO A 16 -29.39 -28.11 36.09
CA PRO A 16 -30.61 -28.01 35.29
C PRO A 16 -30.52 -26.85 34.29
N PRO A 17 -30.97 -27.05 33.03
CA PRO A 17 -31.08 -25.95 32.10
C PRO A 17 -32.02 -24.89 32.67
N GLN A 18 -31.62 -23.62 32.62
CA GLN A 18 -32.43 -22.53 33.19
C GLN A 18 -33.76 -22.33 32.47
N HIS A 19 -33.99 -22.99 31.35
CA HIS A 19 -35.27 -23.04 30.66
C HIS A 19 -35.57 -24.43 30.10
N THR A 20 -36.83 -24.77 30.19
CA THR A 20 -37.33 -26.10 29.89
C THR A 20 -37.76 -26.28 28.44
N ARG A 21 -37.80 -25.24 27.63
CA ARG A 21 -38.27 -25.30 26.23
C ARG A 21 -37.09 -25.13 25.25
N GLY A 22 -37.02 -26.04 24.27
CA GLY A 22 -36.12 -25.92 23.12
C GLY A 22 -34.74 -26.54 23.28
N GLY A 23 -34.38 -27.04 24.45
CA GLY A 23 -33.09 -27.70 24.72
C GLY A 23 -31.87 -26.80 24.41
N PRO A 24 -30.67 -27.38 24.29
CA PRO A 24 -29.43 -26.63 24.03
C PRO A 24 -29.44 -25.78 22.75
N MET A 25 -30.21 -26.22 21.75
CA MET A 25 -30.34 -25.50 20.48
C MET A 25 -31.09 -24.16 20.59
N ALA A 26 -31.90 -23.98 21.66
CA ALA A 26 -32.61 -22.71 21.89
C ALA A 26 -31.64 -21.53 22.05
N TYR A 27 -30.50 -21.75 22.68
CA TYR A 27 -29.46 -20.71 22.84
C TYR A 27 -28.87 -20.31 21.49
N VAL A 28 -28.56 -21.27 20.65
CA VAL A 28 -28.04 -21.02 19.29
C VAL A 28 -29.07 -20.28 18.44
N GLN A 29 -30.35 -20.70 18.55
CA GLN A 29 -31.43 -20.03 17.81
C GLN A 29 -31.64 -18.60 18.30
N TYR A 30 -31.56 -18.35 19.60
CA TYR A 30 -31.68 -17.01 20.16
C TYR A 30 -30.54 -16.08 19.74
N VAL A 31 -29.29 -16.58 19.80
CA VAL A 31 -28.14 -15.81 19.30
C VAL A 31 -28.29 -15.48 17.82
N ARG A 32 -28.71 -16.45 17.00
CA ARG A 32 -29.00 -16.21 15.57
C ARG A 32 -30.11 -15.18 15.36
N HIS A 33 -31.15 -15.20 16.21
CA HIS A 33 -32.21 -14.21 16.17
C HIS A 33 -31.66 -12.82 16.51
N LEU A 34 -30.89 -12.68 17.58
CA LEU A 34 -30.25 -11.39 17.94
C LEU A 34 -29.37 -10.85 16.80
N MET A 35 -28.58 -11.70 16.17
CA MET A 35 -27.77 -11.30 15.02
C MET A 35 -28.60 -10.80 13.83
N LYS A 36 -29.79 -11.36 13.63
CA LYS A 36 -30.72 -10.91 12.55
C LYS A 36 -31.43 -9.59 12.87
N VAL A 37 -31.72 -9.31 14.13
CA VAL A 37 -32.43 -8.08 14.53
C VAL A 37 -31.46 -6.93 14.83
N MET A 38 -30.17 -7.19 14.88
CA MET A 38 -29.15 -6.14 14.97
C MET A 38 -29.27 -5.19 13.78
N LYS A 39 -29.27 -3.90 14.05
CA LYS A 39 -29.25 -2.88 13.00
C LYS A 39 -27.98 -3.03 12.18
N ALA A 40 -28.13 -2.93 10.86
CA ALA A 40 -26.94 -2.87 10.00
C ALA A 40 -26.08 -1.66 10.40
N PRO A 41 -24.76 -1.81 10.50
CA PRO A 41 -23.87 -0.73 10.87
C PRO A 41 -23.98 0.41 9.86
N THR A 42 -23.98 1.63 10.36
CA THR A 42 -23.95 2.86 9.57
C THR A 42 -22.66 2.95 8.75
N LYS A 43 -22.62 3.87 7.78
CA LYS A 43 -21.38 4.11 7.00
C LYS A 43 -20.22 4.51 7.92
N LEU A 44 -20.47 5.31 8.94
CA LEU A 44 -19.45 5.73 9.90
C LEU A 44 -18.94 4.55 10.73
N GLU A 45 -19.84 3.71 11.25
CA GLU A 45 -19.47 2.52 12.00
C GLU A 45 -18.67 1.52 11.14
N LYS A 46 -19.03 1.35 9.86
CA LYS A 46 -18.26 0.51 8.93
C LYS A 46 -16.84 1.05 8.69
N LEU A 47 -16.67 2.36 8.65
CA LEU A 47 -15.35 2.99 8.56
C LEU A 47 -14.58 2.84 9.88
N ALA A 48 -15.25 3.02 11.01
CA ALA A 48 -14.68 2.87 12.34
C ALA A 48 -14.25 1.43 12.65
N LEU A 49 -14.89 0.40 12.07
CA LEU A 49 -14.47 -0.99 12.23
C LEU A 49 -13.03 -1.27 11.77
N LYS A 50 -12.49 -0.46 10.86
CA LYS A 50 -11.11 -0.60 10.37
C LYS A 50 -10.07 0.04 11.29
N VAL A 51 -10.50 0.98 12.13
CA VAL A 51 -9.68 1.75 13.07
C VAL A 51 -10.22 1.65 14.49
N GLY A 52 -10.99 0.59 14.76
CA GLY A 52 -11.62 0.33 16.04
C GLY A 52 -10.60 0.21 17.18
N ASP A 53 -11.12 0.16 18.39
CA ASP A 53 -10.36 0.11 19.64
C ASP A 53 -9.62 -1.24 19.79
N CYS A 54 -8.60 -1.41 18.95
CA CYS A 54 -7.69 -2.56 19.00
C CYS A 54 -6.24 -2.07 18.95
N LEU A 55 -5.38 -2.79 19.65
CA LEU A 55 -3.94 -2.55 19.56
C LEU A 55 -3.48 -2.78 18.12
N GLN A 56 -3.02 -1.73 17.46
CA GLN A 56 -2.47 -1.82 16.11
C GLN A 56 -0.94 -1.77 16.20
N ALA A 57 -0.28 -2.70 15.53
CA ALA A 57 1.14 -2.57 15.30
C ALA A 57 1.41 -1.36 14.40
N PRO A 58 2.39 -0.51 14.71
CA PRO A 58 2.78 0.57 13.83
C PRO A 58 3.24 0.01 12.47
N LEU A 59 2.97 0.74 11.40
CA LEU A 59 3.48 0.39 10.08
C LEU A 59 4.98 0.66 10.03
N GLU A 60 5.76 -0.36 9.70
CA GLU A 60 7.21 -0.26 9.54
C GLU A 60 7.62 -0.54 8.08
N PRO A 61 7.55 0.46 7.18
CA PRO A 61 7.82 0.26 5.76
C PRO A 61 9.22 -0.28 5.46
N MET A 62 10.17 -0.04 6.37
CA MET A 62 11.56 -0.51 6.23
C MET A 62 11.70 -2.01 6.52
N SER A 63 10.88 -2.58 7.41
CA SER A 63 10.93 -3.99 7.80
C SER A 63 9.80 -4.80 7.18
N ASP A 64 8.61 -4.23 7.07
CA ASP A 64 7.41 -4.94 6.63
C ASP A 64 7.18 -4.86 5.12
N ASN A 65 6.52 -5.88 4.58
CA ASN A 65 5.93 -5.82 3.24
C ASN A 65 4.49 -5.32 3.36
N LEU A 66 4.30 -4.03 3.11
CA LEU A 66 3.00 -3.40 3.25
C LEU A 66 1.99 -3.96 2.25
N ALA A 67 0.71 -4.03 2.65
CA ALA A 67 -0.38 -4.37 1.76
C ALA A 67 -0.58 -3.30 0.67
N GLY A 68 -0.99 -3.71 -0.53
CA GLY A 68 -1.18 -2.80 -1.67
C GLY A 68 -2.13 -1.63 -1.38
N VAL A 69 -3.15 -1.84 -0.54
CA VAL A 69 -4.07 -0.76 -0.11
C VAL A 69 -3.34 0.38 0.61
N THR A 70 -2.28 0.09 1.34
CA THR A 70 -1.48 1.10 2.06
C THR A 70 -0.75 2.02 1.08
N TYR A 71 -0.20 1.47 0.01
CA TYR A 71 0.40 2.28 -1.06
C TYR A 71 -0.63 3.20 -1.72
N GLY A 72 -1.86 2.72 -1.94
CA GLY A 72 -2.95 3.56 -2.46
C GLY A 72 -3.28 4.75 -1.56
N VAL A 73 -3.22 4.57 -0.24
CA VAL A 73 -3.38 5.68 0.72
C VAL A 73 -2.23 6.69 0.59
N PHE A 74 -0.99 6.22 0.46
CA PHE A 74 0.16 7.11 0.27
C PHE A 74 0.07 7.90 -1.04
N GLU A 75 -0.38 7.27 -2.11
CA GLU A 75 -0.52 7.88 -3.44
C GLU A 75 -1.67 8.88 -3.53
N ALA A 76 -2.65 8.80 -2.65
CA ALA A 76 -3.75 9.77 -2.56
C ALA A 76 -3.29 11.18 -2.12
N ASP A 77 -2.09 11.33 -1.55
CA ASP A 77 -1.51 12.62 -1.19
C ASP A 77 -0.96 13.35 -2.42
N SER A 78 -1.87 13.98 -3.16
CA SER A 78 -1.55 14.71 -4.39
C SER A 78 -0.62 15.91 -4.16
N VAL A 79 -0.68 16.53 -2.98
CA VAL A 79 0.17 17.69 -2.66
C VAL A 79 1.62 17.27 -2.54
N LYS A 80 1.88 16.19 -1.80
CA LYS A 80 3.21 15.61 -1.64
C LYS A 80 3.85 15.31 -2.99
N TYR A 81 3.16 14.55 -3.83
CA TYR A 81 3.72 14.13 -5.12
C TYR A 81 3.90 15.29 -6.11
N ARG A 82 3.04 16.31 -6.05
CA ARG A 82 3.23 17.54 -6.83
C ARG A 82 4.48 18.30 -6.38
N LEU A 83 4.74 18.38 -5.09
CA LEU A 83 5.95 19.03 -4.57
C LEU A 83 7.22 18.29 -4.95
N TYR A 84 7.20 16.95 -4.94
CA TYR A 84 8.31 16.15 -5.45
C TYR A 84 8.54 16.37 -6.95
N GLU A 85 7.48 16.41 -7.76
CA GLU A 85 7.58 16.72 -9.18
C GLU A 85 8.22 18.07 -9.42
N GLU A 86 7.79 19.10 -8.69
CA GLU A 86 8.35 20.45 -8.82
C GLU A 86 9.82 20.49 -8.41
N ALA A 87 10.20 19.84 -7.33
CA ALA A 87 11.59 19.76 -6.89
C ALA A 87 12.48 19.04 -7.94
N MET A 88 11.99 17.94 -8.50
CA MET A 88 12.70 17.23 -9.57
C MET A 88 12.82 18.09 -10.84
N PHE A 89 11.75 18.79 -11.23
CA PHE A 89 11.79 19.72 -12.35
C PHE A 89 12.87 20.79 -12.18
N GLN A 90 12.95 21.42 -11.02
CA GLN A 90 13.97 22.44 -10.72
C GLN A 90 15.37 21.82 -10.76
N ALA A 91 15.57 20.64 -10.17
CA ALA A 91 16.86 19.94 -10.20
C ALA A 91 17.28 19.61 -11.65
N PHE A 92 16.38 19.04 -12.45
CA PHE A 92 16.66 18.66 -13.84
C PHE A 92 16.95 19.87 -14.73
N SER A 93 16.35 21.00 -14.43
CA SER A 93 16.63 22.27 -15.15
C SER A 93 18.00 22.82 -14.86
N GLN A 94 18.61 22.47 -13.73
CA GLN A 94 19.92 22.99 -13.29
C GLN A 94 21.07 22.04 -13.51
N LEU A 95 20.78 20.71 -13.63
CA LEU A 95 21.82 19.68 -13.73
C LEU A 95 22.32 19.49 -15.17
N GLY A 96 23.62 19.55 -15.35
CA GLY A 96 24.32 19.22 -16.61
C GLY A 96 23.89 20.05 -17.81
N THR A 97 24.22 19.56 -19.00
CA THR A 97 23.78 20.17 -20.27
C THR A 97 22.45 19.57 -20.72
N PRO A 98 21.67 20.24 -21.59
CA PRO A 98 20.40 19.70 -22.10
C PRO A 98 20.50 18.32 -22.77
N THR A 99 21.67 18.03 -23.35
CA THR A 99 21.94 16.74 -24.03
C THR A 99 22.40 15.63 -23.12
N THR A 100 22.76 15.95 -21.87
CA THR A 100 23.23 14.94 -20.90
C THR A 100 22.06 14.08 -20.43
N ARG A 101 22.15 12.77 -20.59
CA ARG A 101 21.19 11.80 -20.03
C ARG A 101 21.37 11.72 -18.52
N LEU A 102 20.31 11.99 -17.78
CA LEU A 102 20.32 11.92 -16.32
C LEU A 102 19.98 10.49 -15.85
N ARG A 103 20.75 9.95 -14.94
CA ARG A 103 20.44 8.69 -14.24
C ARG A 103 19.83 8.98 -12.89
N VAL A 104 18.62 8.49 -12.66
CA VAL A 104 17.84 8.75 -11.44
C VAL A 104 17.56 7.43 -10.74
N TRP A 105 17.82 7.38 -9.46
CA TRP A 105 17.43 6.27 -8.62
C TRP A 105 16.22 6.66 -7.75
N ILE A 106 15.17 5.85 -7.82
CA ILE A 106 14.00 5.97 -6.95
C ILE A 106 13.99 4.76 -6.04
N VAL A 107 14.37 4.98 -4.79
CA VAL A 107 14.53 3.93 -3.78
C VAL A 107 13.29 3.85 -2.91
N GLY A 108 12.70 2.64 -2.81
CA GLY A 108 11.39 2.46 -2.22
C GLY A 108 10.28 2.97 -3.14
N ALA A 109 10.30 2.51 -4.39
CA ALA A 109 9.43 3.03 -5.44
C ALA A 109 7.93 2.77 -5.19
N GLY A 110 7.60 1.78 -4.34
CA GLY A 110 6.21 1.39 -4.07
C GLY A 110 5.49 0.95 -5.33
N HIS A 111 4.31 1.49 -5.57
CA HIS A 111 3.57 1.28 -6.82
C HIS A 111 4.00 2.24 -7.96
N GLY A 112 5.02 3.08 -7.75
CA GLY A 112 5.62 3.89 -8.80
C GLY A 112 5.08 5.31 -8.94
N ALA A 113 4.40 5.86 -7.94
CA ALA A 113 3.91 7.24 -8.02
C ALA A 113 5.03 8.25 -8.26
N LEU A 114 6.19 8.11 -7.59
CA LEU A 114 7.35 8.96 -7.81
C LEU A 114 7.99 8.74 -9.19
N VAL A 115 7.90 7.54 -9.76
CA VAL A 115 8.39 7.25 -11.12
C VAL A 115 7.63 8.08 -12.14
N SER A 116 6.30 8.04 -12.08
CA SER A 116 5.46 8.87 -12.98
C SER A 116 5.74 10.37 -12.81
N ARG A 117 5.92 10.85 -11.57
CA ARG A 117 6.25 12.26 -11.33
C ARG A 117 7.64 12.64 -11.80
N CYS A 118 8.60 11.73 -11.71
CA CYS A 118 9.95 11.93 -12.24
C CYS A 118 9.93 12.06 -13.77
N LEU A 119 9.19 11.20 -14.46
CA LEU A 119 9.02 11.29 -15.92
C LEU A 119 8.33 12.59 -16.32
N ALA A 120 7.26 13.00 -15.64
CA ALA A 120 6.58 14.27 -15.90
C ALA A 120 7.51 15.49 -15.67
N ALA A 121 8.31 15.46 -14.60
CA ALA A 121 9.30 16.51 -14.34
C ALA A 121 10.38 16.58 -15.42
N ALA A 122 10.84 15.43 -15.90
CA ALA A 122 11.84 15.34 -16.97
C ALA A 122 11.29 15.86 -18.30
N GLU A 123 10.05 15.53 -18.65
CA GLU A 123 9.36 16.04 -19.83
C GLU A 123 9.23 17.57 -19.76
N ARG A 124 8.77 18.12 -18.65
CA ARG A 124 8.67 19.57 -18.41
C ARG A 124 10.02 20.29 -18.54
N ALA A 125 11.09 19.65 -18.06
CA ALA A 125 12.45 20.17 -18.14
C ALA A 125 13.12 19.92 -19.51
N SER A 126 12.45 19.24 -20.43
CA SER A 126 13.00 18.78 -21.70
C SER A 126 14.31 17.99 -21.52
N ARG A 127 14.32 17.07 -20.54
CA ARG A 127 15.50 16.28 -20.18
C ARG A 127 15.27 14.80 -20.43
N TRP A 128 16.30 14.15 -20.91
CA TRP A 128 16.30 12.72 -21.04
C TRP A 128 16.74 12.08 -19.70
N VAL A 129 15.87 11.26 -19.13
CA VAL A 129 16.15 10.53 -17.88
C VAL A 129 16.14 9.02 -18.09
N HIS A 130 16.96 8.31 -17.33
CA HIS A 130 16.86 6.89 -17.17
C HIS A 130 16.67 6.60 -15.68
N ILE A 131 15.54 6.03 -15.32
CA ILE A 131 15.13 5.80 -13.95
C ILE A 131 15.39 4.36 -13.58
N THR A 132 16.06 4.13 -12.44
CA THR A 132 16.09 2.83 -11.78
C THR A 132 15.16 2.88 -10.57
N ALA A 133 14.05 2.17 -10.66
CA ALA A 133 13.05 2.07 -9.60
C ALA A 133 13.31 0.80 -8.77
N LEU A 134 13.77 0.99 -7.53
CA LEU A 134 14.10 -0.07 -6.61
C LEU A 134 12.98 -0.26 -5.59
N GLU A 135 12.48 -1.49 -5.44
CA GLU A 135 11.48 -1.84 -4.45
C GLU A 135 11.80 -3.18 -3.80
N LYS A 136 11.66 -3.28 -2.48
CA LYS A 136 11.92 -4.53 -1.75
C LYS A 136 10.69 -5.41 -1.61
N ASN A 137 9.49 -4.82 -1.61
CA ASN A 137 8.24 -5.55 -1.46
C ASN A 137 7.85 -6.24 -2.76
N PRO A 138 7.83 -7.59 -2.82
CA PRO A 138 7.50 -8.32 -4.04
C PRO A 138 6.10 -7.98 -4.58
N GLY A 139 5.13 -7.71 -3.69
CA GLY A 139 3.77 -7.34 -4.10
C GLY A 139 3.73 -5.99 -4.82
N ALA A 140 4.47 -5.00 -4.33
CA ALA A 140 4.59 -3.71 -4.99
C ALA A 140 5.44 -3.78 -6.26
N PHE A 141 6.47 -4.63 -6.29
CA PHE A 141 7.32 -4.84 -7.47
C PHE A 141 6.52 -5.35 -8.68
N ILE A 142 5.54 -6.24 -8.48
CA ILE A 142 4.67 -6.71 -9.56
C ILE A 142 3.92 -5.53 -10.20
N ASN A 143 3.42 -4.61 -9.39
CA ASN A 143 2.76 -3.40 -9.91
C ASN A 143 3.74 -2.51 -10.69
N LEU A 144 4.99 -2.38 -10.24
CA LEU A 144 6.02 -1.63 -10.98
C LEU A 144 6.32 -2.27 -12.34
N GLN A 145 6.40 -3.60 -12.41
CA GLN A 145 6.62 -4.31 -13.68
C GLN A 145 5.45 -4.11 -14.64
N ASP A 146 4.22 -4.21 -14.16
CA ASP A 146 3.04 -3.97 -14.98
C ASP A 146 3.04 -2.53 -15.55
N ARG A 147 3.34 -1.54 -14.71
CA ARG A 147 3.41 -0.14 -15.13
C ARG A 147 4.61 0.14 -16.04
N GLN A 148 5.74 -0.53 -15.85
CA GLN A 148 6.86 -0.44 -16.77
C GLN A 148 6.45 -0.85 -18.19
N LEU A 149 5.69 -1.95 -18.30
CA LEU A 149 5.25 -2.48 -19.59
C LEU A 149 4.13 -1.66 -20.22
N SER A 150 3.19 -1.18 -19.42
CA SER A 150 1.97 -0.53 -19.89
C SER A 150 2.06 0.99 -20.02
N GLU A 151 2.89 1.66 -19.18
CA GLU A 151 2.89 3.13 -19.08
C GLU A 151 4.23 3.76 -19.45
N TRP A 152 5.37 3.23 -18.95
CA TRP A 152 6.63 3.99 -18.95
C TRP A 152 7.63 3.58 -20.03
N GLY A 153 7.62 2.31 -20.45
CA GLY A 153 8.61 1.74 -21.37
C GLY A 153 9.94 1.38 -20.68
N ALA A 154 10.54 0.27 -21.13
CA ALA A 154 11.79 -0.24 -20.56
C ALA A 154 13.01 0.64 -20.90
N GLU A 155 12.92 1.50 -21.90
CA GLU A 155 13.95 2.44 -22.30
C GLU A 155 14.10 3.62 -21.33
N HIS A 156 13.03 3.96 -20.60
CA HIS A 156 13.02 5.05 -19.62
C HIS A 156 13.16 4.56 -18.19
N VAL A 157 12.54 3.42 -17.88
CA VAL A 157 12.45 2.91 -16.51
C VAL A 157 12.94 1.47 -16.44
N HIS A 158 13.89 1.22 -15.55
CA HIS A 158 14.32 -0.10 -15.15
C HIS A 158 13.82 -0.40 -13.74
N VAL A 159 13.06 -1.48 -13.56
CA VAL A 159 12.56 -1.88 -12.23
C VAL A 159 13.45 -2.97 -11.64
N LEU A 160 13.76 -2.84 -10.36
CA LEU A 160 14.66 -3.73 -9.65
C LEU A 160 14.04 -4.16 -8.31
N LEU A 161 13.95 -5.47 -8.12
CA LEU A 161 13.57 -6.04 -6.83
C LEU A 161 14.79 -6.13 -5.93
N GLY A 162 14.75 -5.48 -4.78
CA GLY A 162 15.86 -5.55 -3.83
C GLY A 162 15.75 -4.57 -2.68
N ASP A 163 16.57 -4.81 -1.68
CA ASP A 163 16.73 -3.94 -0.52
C ASP A 163 17.87 -2.94 -0.77
N MET A 164 17.61 -1.65 -0.60
CA MET A 164 18.60 -0.59 -0.82
C MET A 164 19.85 -0.74 0.03
N ARG A 165 19.75 -1.41 1.17
CA ARG A 165 20.88 -1.66 2.08
C ARG A 165 21.88 -2.66 1.50
N ASN A 166 21.45 -3.48 0.53
CA ASN A 166 22.22 -4.58 -0.05
C ASN A 166 22.65 -4.31 -1.51
N ILE A 167 22.29 -3.15 -2.06
CA ILE A 167 22.60 -2.82 -3.45
C ILE A 167 23.75 -1.82 -3.49
N SER A 168 24.80 -2.17 -4.23
CA SER A 168 25.87 -1.25 -4.57
C SER A 168 25.41 -0.36 -5.72
N VAL A 169 25.22 0.92 -5.45
CA VAL A 169 25.00 1.91 -6.51
C VAL A 169 26.28 2.03 -7.31
N PRO A 170 26.27 1.88 -8.65
CA PRO A 170 27.46 2.06 -9.46
C PRO A 170 28.01 3.47 -9.26
N THR A 171 29.21 3.57 -8.71
CA THR A 171 29.90 4.85 -8.47
C THR A 171 30.54 5.44 -9.73
N ASN A 172 30.53 4.69 -10.84
CA ASN A 172 31.10 5.18 -12.10
C ASN A 172 30.12 6.11 -12.80
N VAL A 173 30.23 7.37 -12.47
CA VAL A 173 29.85 8.48 -13.34
C VAL A 173 30.98 8.60 -14.38
N SER A 174 31.04 7.69 -15.33
CA SER A 174 31.78 7.98 -16.56
C SER A 174 30.83 8.75 -17.46
N GLU A 175 31.29 9.91 -17.82
CA GLU A 175 30.73 10.93 -18.70
C GLU A 175 30.00 10.40 -19.93
#